data_0f39b46c115606cd5964f61071d05278
#
_entry.id   0f39b46c115606cd5964f61071d05278
#
_cell.length_a   1.000
_cell.length_b   1.000
_cell.length_c   1.000
_cell.angle_alpha   90.00
_cell.angle_beta   90.00
_cell.angle_gamma   90.00
#
_symmetry.space_group_name_H-M   'P 1'
#
loop_
_entity.id
_entity.type
_entity.pdbx_description
1 polymer ?
#
loop_
_entity_poly.entity_id
_entity_poly.type
_entity_poly.pdbx_seq_one_letter_code
_entity_poly.pdbx_strand_id
1 'polypeptide(L)'
;MPAQTMDQIVSLAKRRGFVFPGSDIYGGLQGTYDYGPLGVELKNNLKAAWWRANVWERDDMEGIDTAILMNKLVWRYSGHEETFVDPMVDCRNCQGRFRADHLQGDVCPNCGARDLTEPRPFNMMFKTQVGPVPDPESFAYLRPETAQGIFVNFKNVLDSTNRKLPFGIAQIGKAFRNEITPRNFIFRVREFEQMEIEYFVRPGEDEAWHRRWIEDRTNWWVNVCGLRREDLCEYHVPAADLAHYSKATVDLMYRYPIGVEELEGIANRTDFDLGSHTKDQDKLNLTARVQANSNATERLSYFDHLTNKHIVPYVIEPSAGVDRGVLAVLCSAYDEEQLDKGDTRTVLRLKPALAPIKVAILPLKKNHDLIVAQARGIKRDLQATGDMRSVYDDTAAIGKLYRRQDEVGTPFCVTVDFQSLEDQTVTVRDRDTMQQERVAIPDLRDYLRERLR
;
A
#
# COMPACT_ATOMS: atom_id res chain seq x y z
N MET A 1 22.80 -0.53 10.45
CA MET A 1 22.67 -1.64 9.47
C MET A 1 21.19 -1.86 9.21
N PRO A 2 20.75 -2.02 7.96
CA PRO A 2 19.36 -2.31 7.64
C PRO A 2 18.91 -3.63 8.29
N ALA A 3 17.59 -3.83 8.37
CA ALA A 3 17.02 -5.05 8.95
C ALA A 3 17.51 -6.29 8.17
N GLN A 4 18.03 -7.27 8.89
CA GLN A 4 18.52 -8.53 8.33
C GLN A 4 17.46 -9.62 8.37
N THR A 5 16.47 -9.51 9.26
CA THR A 5 15.42 -10.48 9.45
C THR A 5 14.05 -9.82 9.58
N MET A 6 13.00 -10.57 9.21
CA MET A 6 11.62 -10.11 9.44
C MET A 6 11.31 -9.95 10.93
N ASP A 7 11.93 -10.74 11.81
CA ASP A 7 11.70 -10.67 13.25
C ASP A 7 12.09 -9.31 13.83
N GLN A 8 13.12 -8.65 13.31
CA GLN A 8 13.48 -7.28 13.69
C GLN A 8 12.35 -6.30 13.39
N ILE A 9 11.78 -6.38 12.19
CA ILE A 9 10.66 -5.52 11.76
C ILE A 9 9.39 -5.83 12.55
N VAL A 10 9.03 -7.11 12.69
CA VAL A 10 7.84 -7.55 13.44
C VAL A 10 7.92 -7.13 14.90
N SER A 11 9.09 -7.36 15.54
CA SER A 11 9.33 -6.98 16.93
C SER A 11 9.21 -5.45 17.13
N LEU A 12 9.82 -4.66 16.25
CA LEU A 12 9.70 -3.19 16.29
C LEU A 12 8.24 -2.76 16.08
N ALA A 13 7.58 -3.31 15.06
CA ALA A 13 6.20 -2.96 14.72
C ALA A 13 5.24 -3.24 15.87
N LYS A 14 5.33 -4.41 16.51
CA LYS A 14 4.51 -4.78 17.66
C LYS A 14 4.83 -3.90 18.89
N ARG A 15 6.12 -3.76 19.23
CA ARG A 15 6.57 -2.98 20.39
C ARG A 15 6.21 -1.50 20.31
N ARG A 16 6.23 -0.92 19.12
CA ARG A 16 5.96 0.51 18.91
C ARG A 16 4.55 0.82 18.42
N GLY A 17 3.69 -0.18 18.28
CA GLY A 17 2.30 0.04 17.93
C GLY A 17 2.10 0.43 16.46
N PHE A 18 2.87 -0.18 15.56
CA PHE A 18 2.60 -0.08 14.13
C PHE A 18 1.60 -1.12 13.66
N VAL A 19 1.83 -2.39 13.95
CA VAL A 19 0.97 -3.49 13.49
C VAL A 19 0.86 -4.55 14.58
N PHE A 20 -0.35 -5.06 14.76
CA PHE A 20 -0.69 -6.14 15.67
C PHE A 20 -1.34 -7.30 14.92
N PRO A 21 -1.24 -8.56 15.40
CA PRO A 21 -2.10 -9.63 14.88
C PRO A 21 -3.58 -9.29 15.10
N GLY A 22 -4.40 -9.50 14.08
CA GLY A 22 -5.84 -9.24 14.19
C GLY A 22 -6.52 -10.17 15.19
N SER A 23 -7.30 -9.62 16.12
CA SER A 23 -8.04 -10.39 17.15
C SER A 23 -7.15 -11.25 18.05
N ASP A 24 -5.94 -10.81 18.38
CA ASP A 24 -4.90 -11.56 19.11
C ASP A 24 -5.40 -12.14 20.44
N ILE A 25 -6.30 -11.44 21.16
CA ILE A 25 -6.89 -11.89 22.44
C ILE A 25 -7.73 -13.17 22.34
N TYR A 26 -8.13 -13.55 21.12
CA TYR A 26 -8.86 -14.81 20.84
C TYR A 26 -8.00 -15.82 20.05
N GLY A 27 -6.67 -15.63 20.03
CA GLY A 27 -5.74 -16.46 19.27
C GLY A 27 -5.53 -16.02 17.83
N GLY A 28 -6.13 -14.90 17.46
CA GLY A 28 -5.99 -14.30 16.13
C GLY A 28 -6.74 -15.01 15.00
N LEU A 29 -6.76 -14.37 13.84
CA LEU A 29 -7.16 -14.97 12.57
C LEU A 29 -5.98 -14.89 11.60
N GLN A 30 -5.51 -16.03 11.14
CA GLN A 30 -4.34 -16.10 10.26
C GLN A 30 -4.53 -15.23 8.99
N GLY A 31 -3.53 -14.39 8.70
CA GLY A 31 -3.55 -13.50 7.55
C GLY A 31 -4.43 -12.26 7.71
N THR A 32 -4.75 -11.86 8.95
CA THR A 32 -5.38 -10.58 9.27
C THR A 32 -4.53 -9.83 10.29
N TYR A 33 -4.44 -8.52 10.12
CA TYR A 33 -3.63 -7.64 10.97
C TYR A 33 -4.35 -6.32 11.23
N ASP A 34 -4.15 -5.79 12.44
CA ASP A 34 -4.65 -4.49 12.86
C ASP A 34 -3.52 -3.46 12.84
N TYR A 35 -3.77 -2.29 12.29
CA TYR A 35 -2.83 -1.18 12.36
C TYR A 35 -3.00 -0.43 13.68
N GLY A 36 -1.94 -0.39 14.45
CA GLY A 36 -1.90 0.36 15.70
C GLY A 36 -1.79 1.89 15.51
N PRO A 37 -1.67 2.67 16.61
CA PRO A 37 -1.71 4.13 16.55
C PRO A 37 -0.64 4.79 15.67
N LEU A 38 0.55 4.18 15.53
CA LEU A 38 1.60 4.67 14.63
C LEU A 38 1.46 4.08 13.23
N GLY A 39 1.01 2.84 13.13
CA GLY A 39 0.83 2.17 11.85
C GLY A 39 -0.25 2.79 11.00
N VAL A 40 -1.40 3.15 11.59
CA VAL A 40 -2.49 3.80 10.86
C VAL A 40 -2.07 5.15 10.29
N GLU A 41 -1.26 5.91 11.01
CA GLU A 41 -0.73 7.19 10.53
C GLU A 41 0.27 7.00 9.39
N LEU A 42 1.22 6.03 9.53
CA LEU A 42 2.14 5.70 8.45
C LEU A 42 1.38 5.26 7.19
N LYS A 43 0.38 4.39 7.35
CA LYS A 43 -0.47 3.90 6.26
C LYS A 43 -1.25 5.04 5.59
N ASN A 44 -1.85 5.93 6.37
CA ASN A 44 -2.58 7.08 5.84
C ASN A 44 -1.64 8.08 5.14
N ASN A 45 -0.45 8.32 5.68
CA ASN A 45 0.55 9.19 5.06
C ASN A 45 1.02 8.61 3.71
N LEU A 46 1.23 7.29 3.61
CA LEU A 46 1.58 6.62 2.36
C LEU A 46 0.47 6.77 1.32
N LYS A 47 -0.79 6.51 1.72
CA LYS A 47 -1.96 6.68 0.84
C LYS A 47 -2.13 8.13 0.39
N ALA A 48 -1.95 9.09 1.30
CA ALA A 48 -2.04 10.51 0.99
C ALA A 48 -0.94 10.97 0.01
N ALA A 49 0.30 10.49 0.20
CA ALA A 49 1.42 10.77 -0.71
C ALA A 49 1.16 10.17 -2.10
N TRP A 50 0.62 8.94 -2.17
CA TRP A 50 0.26 8.31 -3.43
C TRP A 50 -0.87 9.05 -4.15
N TRP A 51 -1.94 9.42 -3.43
CA TRP A 51 -3.08 10.15 -3.97
C TRP A 51 -2.68 11.52 -4.50
N ARG A 52 -1.84 12.23 -3.75
CA ARG A 52 -1.30 13.52 -4.18
C ARG A 52 -0.55 13.39 -5.50
N ALA A 53 0.42 12.47 -5.58
CA ALA A 53 1.28 12.32 -6.74
C ALA A 53 0.53 11.84 -8.00
N ASN A 54 -0.50 11.00 -7.82
CA ASN A 54 -1.18 10.35 -8.95
C ASN A 54 -2.54 10.97 -9.31
N VAL A 55 -3.14 11.79 -8.43
CA VAL A 55 -4.45 12.41 -8.69
C VAL A 55 -4.36 13.94 -8.65
N TRP A 56 -3.80 14.52 -7.57
CA TRP A 56 -3.84 15.98 -7.41
C TRP A 56 -2.77 16.72 -8.22
N GLU A 57 -1.60 16.14 -8.40
CA GLU A 57 -0.47 16.74 -9.11
C GLU A 57 -0.48 16.41 -10.62
N ARG A 58 -1.56 15.78 -11.11
CA ARG A 58 -1.75 15.40 -12.51
C ARG A 58 -3.05 15.96 -13.07
N ASP A 59 -2.98 16.51 -14.29
CA ASP A 59 -4.14 17.03 -14.99
C ASP A 59 -4.94 15.95 -15.74
N ASP A 60 -4.37 14.74 -15.88
CA ASP A 60 -4.89 13.63 -16.66
C ASP A 60 -5.46 12.48 -15.80
N MET A 61 -5.75 12.75 -14.52
CA MET A 61 -6.21 11.73 -13.58
C MET A 61 -7.50 12.12 -12.86
N GLU A 62 -8.35 11.12 -12.59
CA GLU A 62 -9.54 11.22 -11.75
C GLU A 62 -9.49 10.21 -10.62
N GLY A 63 -10.12 10.53 -9.50
CA GLY A 63 -10.25 9.62 -8.37
C GLY A 63 -11.65 9.04 -8.27
N ILE A 64 -11.76 7.76 -7.86
CA ILE A 64 -13.04 7.10 -7.61
C ILE A 64 -12.96 6.25 -6.33
N ASP A 65 -14.09 6.01 -5.70
CA ASP A 65 -14.25 4.98 -4.66
C ASP A 65 -15.46 4.11 -4.98
N THR A 66 -15.21 2.85 -5.28
CA THR A 66 -16.25 1.91 -5.71
C THR A 66 -16.63 0.93 -4.60
N ALA A 67 -17.86 0.42 -4.65
CA ALA A 67 -18.36 -0.53 -3.66
C ALA A 67 -17.53 -1.82 -3.63
N ILE A 68 -17.33 -2.37 -2.42
CA ILE A 68 -16.70 -3.67 -2.21
C ILE A 68 -17.59 -4.80 -2.75
N LEU A 69 -18.89 -4.72 -2.48
CA LEU A 69 -19.88 -5.67 -2.98
C LEU A 69 -20.36 -5.23 -4.36
N MET A 70 -20.10 -6.06 -5.35
CA MET A 70 -20.50 -5.80 -6.74
C MET A 70 -21.38 -6.92 -7.27
N ASN A 71 -22.07 -6.64 -8.38
CA ASN A 71 -22.84 -7.67 -9.08
C ASN A 71 -21.91 -8.83 -9.49
N LYS A 72 -22.34 -10.08 -9.24
CA LYS A 72 -21.59 -11.29 -9.56
C LYS A 72 -21.14 -11.38 -11.03
N LEU A 73 -21.90 -10.77 -11.95
CA LEU A 73 -21.56 -10.74 -13.36
C LEU A 73 -20.24 -10.00 -13.65
N VAL A 74 -19.82 -9.07 -12.80
CA VAL A 74 -18.52 -8.40 -12.92
C VAL A 74 -17.40 -9.44 -12.86
N TRP A 75 -17.46 -10.34 -11.88
CA TRP A 75 -16.44 -11.40 -11.68
C TRP A 75 -16.51 -12.52 -12.70
N ARG A 76 -17.70 -12.77 -13.24
CA ARG A 76 -17.87 -13.72 -14.36
C ARG A 76 -17.20 -13.20 -15.63
N TYR A 77 -17.56 -11.99 -16.07
CA TYR A 77 -17.07 -11.45 -17.33
C TYR A 77 -15.61 -10.98 -17.29
N SER A 78 -15.09 -10.62 -16.12
CA SER A 78 -13.65 -10.39 -15.93
C SER A 78 -12.83 -11.71 -15.90
N GLY A 79 -13.48 -12.87 -15.86
CA GLY A 79 -12.84 -14.18 -15.80
C GLY A 79 -12.45 -14.66 -14.40
N HIS A 80 -12.62 -13.87 -13.34
CA HIS A 80 -12.21 -14.25 -11.98
C HIS A 80 -12.93 -15.49 -11.44
N GLU A 81 -14.17 -15.72 -11.81
CA GLU A 81 -14.89 -16.94 -11.39
C GLU A 81 -14.18 -18.22 -11.85
N GLU A 82 -13.54 -18.20 -13.02
CA GLU A 82 -12.90 -19.37 -13.64
C GLU A 82 -11.39 -19.43 -13.41
N THR A 83 -10.70 -18.29 -13.44
CA THR A 83 -9.23 -18.24 -13.48
C THR A 83 -8.57 -17.82 -12.18
N PHE A 84 -9.31 -17.20 -11.23
CA PHE A 84 -8.75 -16.76 -9.97
C PHE A 84 -8.67 -17.90 -8.95
N VAL A 85 -7.88 -18.93 -9.31
CA VAL A 85 -7.76 -20.19 -8.57
C VAL A 85 -6.30 -20.52 -8.30
N ASP A 86 -6.05 -21.04 -7.08
CA ASP A 86 -4.77 -21.63 -6.70
C ASP A 86 -4.90 -23.16 -6.65
N PRO A 87 -3.87 -23.92 -7.07
CA PRO A 87 -3.85 -25.37 -6.93
C PRO A 87 -3.67 -25.74 -5.45
N MET A 88 -4.67 -26.34 -4.81
CA MET A 88 -4.66 -26.70 -3.39
C MET A 88 -4.50 -28.21 -3.21
N VAL A 89 -3.65 -28.62 -2.28
CA VAL A 89 -3.52 -29.99 -1.78
C VAL A 89 -3.79 -30.05 -0.29
N ASP A 90 -4.36 -31.15 0.19
CA ASP A 90 -4.54 -31.46 1.60
C ASP A 90 -3.54 -32.55 2.03
N CYS A 91 -2.94 -32.44 3.19
CA CYS A 91 -2.21 -33.52 3.81
C CYS A 91 -3.20 -34.43 4.56
N ARG A 92 -3.30 -35.72 4.18
CA ARG A 92 -4.23 -36.66 4.85
C ARG A 92 -3.81 -37.01 6.27
N ASN A 93 -2.53 -36.83 6.61
CA ASN A 93 -2.02 -37.13 7.95
C ASN A 93 -2.32 -36.02 8.97
N CYS A 94 -1.98 -34.74 8.65
CA CYS A 94 -2.15 -33.63 9.61
C CYS A 94 -3.28 -32.67 9.22
N GLN A 95 -4.01 -32.94 8.14
CA GLN A 95 -5.09 -32.12 7.58
C GLN A 95 -4.68 -30.66 7.23
N GLY A 96 -3.37 -30.42 7.14
CA GLY A 96 -2.82 -29.15 6.67
C GLY A 96 -3.14 -28.96 5.17
N ARG A 97 -3.41 -27.68 4.78
CA ARG A 97 -3.70 -27.28 3.40
C ARG A 97 -2.59 -26.41 2.87
N PHE A 98 -2.18 -26.69 1.64
CA PHE A 98 -1.03 -26.01 1.02
C PHE A 98 -1.30 -25.73 -0.46
N ARG A 99 -0.63 -24.72 -1.00
CA ARG A 99 -0.55 -24.53 -2.44
C ARG A 99 0.40 -25.57 -3.03
N ALA A 100 -0.05 -26.28 -4.05
CA ALA A 100 0.74 -27.35 -4.67
C ALA A 100 2.02 -26.80 -5.33
N ASP A 101 1.95 -25.65 -5.97
CA ASP A 101 3.06 -24.97 -6.65
C ASP A 101 4.13 -24.41 -5.69
N HIS A 102 3.85 -24.33 -4.39
CA HIS A 102 4.81 -23.88 -3.37
C HIS A 102 5.46 -25.05 -2.60
N LEU A 103 5.07 -26.29 -2.88
CA LEU A 103 5.65 -27.44 -2.21
C LEU A 103 7.04 -27.76 -2.78
N GLN A 104 7.98 -28.07 -1.89
CA GLN A 104 9.29 -28.62 -2.26
C GLN A 104 9.19 -30.15 -2.31
N GLY A 105 8.77 -30.68 -3.46
CA GLY A 105 8.50 -32.10 -3.65
C GLY A 105 7.18 -32.56 -3.01
N ASP A 106 6.98 -33.88 -2.89
CA ASP A 106 5.72 -34.49 -2.45
C ASP A 106 5.66 -34.69 -0.93
N VAL A 107 6.18 -33.72 -0.15
CA VAL A 107 6.30 -33.84 1.31
C VAL A 107 5.53 -32.74 1.99
N CYS A 108 4.73 -33.09 3.00
CA CYS A 108 3.99 -32.13 3.82
C CYS A 108 4.96 -31.25 4.64
N PRO A 109 4.91 -29.92 4.51
CA PRO A 109 5.80 -29.03 5.26
C PRO A 109 5.58 -29.07 6.78
N ASN A 110 4.37 -29.47 7.23
CA ASN A 110 4.03 -29.48 8.66
C ASN A 110 4.46 -30.76 9.38
N CYS A 111 4.26 -31.93 8.75
CA CYS A 111 4.46 -33.20 9.43
C CYS A 111 5.41 -34.17 8.71
N GLY A 112 5.97 -33.80 7.56
CA GLY A 112 6.88 -34.64 6.80
C GLY A 112 6.25 -35.85 6.08
N ALA A 113 4.94 -36.05 6.16
CA ALA A 113 4.26 -37.14 5.48
C ALA A 113 4.21 -36.94 3.96
N ARG A 114 4.26 -38.05 3.20
CA ARG A 114 4.12 -38.07 1.73
C ARG A 114 2.71 -38.40 1.26
N ASP A 115 1.71 -38.25 2.13
CA ASP A 115 0.31 -38.56 1.85
C ASP A 115 -0.46 -37.28 1.59
N LEU A 116 -0.21 -36.68 0.41
CA LEU A 116 -0.92 -35.50 -0.09
C LEU A 116 -2.01 -35.91 -1.06
N THR A 117 -3.09 -35.11 -1.13
CA THR A 117 -4.13 -35.31 -2.16
C THR A 117 -3.63 -34.83 -3.51
N GLU A 118 -4.32 -35.24 -4.59
CA GLU A 118 -4.16 -34.59 -5.90
C GLU A 118 -4.49 -33.10 -5.80
N PRO A 119 -3.79 -32.22 -6.55
CA PRO A 119 -4.11 -30.81 -6.62
C PRO A 119 -5.53 -30.58 -7.14
N ARG A 120 -6.26 -29.69 -6.48
CA ARG A 120 -7.59 -29.25 -6.92
C ARG A 120 -7.67 -27.72 -6.98
N PRO A 121 -8.43 -27.14 -7.92
CA PRO A 121 -8.59 -25.70 -8.00
C PRO A 121 -9.32 -25.17 -6.76
N PHE A 122 -8.79 -24.10 -6.16
CA PHE A 122 -9.40 -23.39 -5.05
C PHE A 122 -9.57 -21.92 -5.45
N ASN A 123 -10.82 -21.48 -5.64
CA ASN A 123 -11.10 -20.08 -5.96
C ASN A 123 -10.88 -19.22 -4.72
N MET A 124 -10.06 -18.18 -4.87
CA MET A 124 -9.62 -17.31 -3.77
C MET A 124 -10.61 -16.18 -3.43
N MET A 125 -11.74 -16.06 -4.11
CA MET A 125 -12.73 -15.05 -3.77
C MET A 125 -13.56 -15.46 -2.54
N PHE A 126 -13.68 -14.56 -1.55
CA PHE A 126 -14.63 -14.74 -0.46
C PHE A 126 -16.05 -14.54 -0.94
N LYS A 127 -16.94 -15.45 -0.58
CA LYS A 127 -18.38 -15.33 -0.77
C LYS A 127 -19.05 -14.85 0.51
N THR A 128 -20.03 -13.97 0.38
CA THR A 128 -20.88 -13.53 1.48
C THR A 128 -22.35 -13.59 1.09
N GLN A 129 -23.22 -13.86 2.08
CA GLN A 129 -24.67 -13.85 1.87
C GLN A 129 -25.18 -12.42 1.72
N VAL A 130 -26.07 -12.18 0.75
CA VAL A 130 -26.77 -10.90 0.56
C VAL A 130 -28.25 -11.11 0.80
N GLY A 131 -28.86 -10.24 1.62
CA GLY A 131 -30.28 -10.32 1.98
C GLY A 131 -30.56 -11.25 3.16
N PRO A 132 -31.82 -11.25 3.68
CA PRO A 132 -32.18 -11.91 4.91
C PRO A 132 -32.44 -13.41 4.78
N VAL A 133 -32.65 -13.91 3.56
CA VAL A 133 -32.97 -15.33 3.31
C VAL A 133 -31.77 -15.99 2.67
N PRO A 134 -31.24 -17.08 3.26
CA PRO A 134 -30.20 -17.87 2.64
C PRO A 134 -30.72 -18.53 1.35
N ASP A 135 -30.23 -18.07 0.22
CA ASP A 135 -30.48 -18.64 -1.11
C ASP A 135 -29.10 -18.88 -1.76
N PRO A 136 -28.86 -20.05 -2.35
CA PRO A 136 -27.63 -20.33 -3.07
C PRO A 136 -27.27 -19.30 -4.15
N GLU A 137 -28.27 -18.60 -4.71
CA GLU A 137 -28.07 -17.55 -5.71
C GLU A 137 -27.92 -16.14 -5.10
N SER A 138 -28.32 -15.96 -3.83
CA SER A 138 -28.24 -14.69 -3.10
C SER A 138 -26.90 -14.48 -2.41
N PHE A 139 -25.83 -14.46 -3.20
CA PHE A 139 -24.51 -14.18 -2.69
C PHE A 139 -23.81 -13.07 -3.50
N ALA A 140 -22.84 -12.43 -2.87
CA ALA A 140 -21.85 -11.58 -3.51
C ALA A 140 -20.44 -12.03 -3.16
N TYR A 141 -19.48 -11.67 -3.99
CA TYR A 141 -18.08 -11.78 -3.65
C TYR A 141 -17.59 -10.51 -2.94
N LEU A 142 -16.72 -10.68 -1.95
CA LEU A 142 -15.85 -9.58 -1.54
C LEU A 142 -14.81 -9.41 -2.65
N ARG A 143 -14.67 -8.21 -3.18
CA ARG A 143 -13.78 -7.95 -4.33
C ARG A 143 -12.34 -8.39 -4.06
N PRO A 144 -11.71 -9.18 -4.95
CA PRO A 144 -10.30 -9.59 -4.83
C PRO A 144 -9.33 -8.53 -5.32
N GLU A 145 -9.82 -7.49 -6.01
CA GLU A 145 -9.09 -6.34 -6.55
C GLU A 145 -10.00 -5.12 -6.69
N THR A 146 -9.41 -3.96 -6.83
CA THR A 146 -10.14 -2.70 -7.03
C THR A 146 -10.35 -2.34 -8.50
N ALA A 147 -9.60 -2.94 -9.43
CA ALA A 147 -9.61 -2.66 -10.87
C ALA A 147 -11.00 -2.75 -11.50
N GLN A 148 -11.72 -3.82 -11.24
CA GLN A 148 -13.02 -4.07 -11.90
C GLN A 148 -14.05 -2.98 -11.57
N GLY A 149 -13.98 -2.40 -10.36
CA GLY A 149 -14.80 -1.26 -9.99
C GLY A 149 -14.54 -0.03 -10.87
N ILE A 150 -13.29 0.16 -11.30
CA ILE A 150 -12.90 1.25 -12.20
C ILE A 150 -13.46 0.99 -13.60
N PHE A 151 -13.28 -0.22 -14.14
CA PHE A 151 -13.73 -0.55 -15.50
C PHE A 151 -15.23 -0.40 -15.68
N VAL A 152 -16.04 -0.91 -14.74
CA VAL A 152 -17.52 -0.79 -14.85
C VAL A 152 -18.00 0.65 -14.67
N ASN A 153 -17.18 1.54 -14.14
CA ASN A 153 -17.46 2.98 -14.00
C ASN A 153 -16.79 3.85 -15.06
N PHE A 154 -16.04 3.27 -16.01
CA PHE A 154 -15.31 4.03 -17.04
C PHE A 154 -16.21 5.06 -17.74
N LYS A 155 -17.39 4.63 -18.21
CA LYS A 155 -18.33 5.51 -18.91
C LYS A 155 -18.87 6.61 -17.98
N ASN A 156 -19.20 6.29 -16.73
CA ASN A 156 -19.69 7.25 -15.75
C ASN A 156 -18.66 8.37 -15.51
N VAL A 157 -17.39 8.01 -15.37
CA VAL A 157 -16.31 8.98 -15.17
C VAL A 157 -16.08 9.78 -16.45
N LEU A 158 -16.00 9.12 -17.61
CA LEU A 158 -15.80 9.79 -18.90
C LEU A 158 -16.89 10.85 -19.16
N ASP A 159 -18.16 10.49 -18.96
CA ASP A 159 -19.31 11.36 -19.24
C ASP A 159 -19.40 12.53 -18.23
N SER A 160 -19.01 12.30 -16.96
CA SER A 160 -19.12 13.33 -15.91
C SER A 160 -17.95 14.31 -15.92
N THR A 161 -16.77 13.90 -16.41
CA THR A 161 -15.55 14.72 -16.37
C THR A 161 -15.12 15.26 -17.73
N ASN A 162 -15.71 14.76 -18.82
CA ASN A 162 -15.39 15.12 -20.20
C ASN A 162 -13.88 14.92 -20.54
N ARG A 163 -13.25 13.89 -19.98
CA ARG A 163 -11.84 13.60 -20.19
C ARG A 163 -11.54 13.17 -21.63
N LYS A 164 -10.33 13.44 -22.06
CA LYS A 164 -9.80 13.01 -23.35
C LYS A 164 -8.65 12.03 -23.13
N LEU A 165 -8.51 11.06 -24.04
CA LEU A 165 -7.37 10.16 -24.02
C LEU A 165 -6.04 10.89 -24.28
N PRO A 166 -4.94 10.60 -23.57
CA PRO A 166 -4.93 9.62 -22.46
C PRO A 166 -5.42 10.22 -21.14
N PHE A 167 -6.07 9.42 -20.32
CA PHE A 167 -6.41 9.77 -18.94
C PHE A 167 -6.48 8.53 -18.06
N GLY A 168 -6.40 8.70 -16.75
CA GLY A 168 -6.48 7.59 -15.80
C GLY A 168 -7.56 7.79 -14.74
N ILE A 169 -7.96 6.67 -14.16
CA ILE A 169 -8.84 6.62 -12.99
C ILE A 169 -8.09 5.87 -11.89
N ALA A 170 -8.01 6.48 -10.71
CA ALA A 170 -7.29 5.98 -9.56
C ALA A 170 -8.24 5.64 -8.41
N GLN A 171 -7.92 4.57 -7.68
CA GLN A 171 -8.65 4.16 -6.50
C GLN A 171 -7.70 3.66 -5.42
N ILE A 172 -8.03 3.96 -4.15
CA ILE A 172 -7.48 3.27 -2.98
C ILE A 172 -8.63 2.56 -2.30
N GLY A 173 -8.52 1.25 -2.11
CA GLY A 173 -9.63 0.51 -1.51
C GLY A 173 -9.27 -0.86 -0.98
N LYS A 174 -10.11 -1.39 -0.11
CA LYS A 174 -10.01 -2.75 0.43
C LYS A 174 -10.23 -3.79 -0.67
N ALA A 175 -9.41 -4.84 -0.61
CA ALA A 175 -9.55 -6.06 -1.39
C ALA A 175 -9.35 -7.29 -0.49
N PHE A 176 -9.87 -8.45 -0.92
CA PHE A 176 -9.96 -9.64 -0.10
C PHE A 176 -9.58 -10.86 -0.92
N ARG A 177 -8.58 -11.61 -0.45
CA ARG A 177 -8.16 -12.87 -1.09
C ARG A 177 -8.11 -13.97 -0.06
N ASN A 178 -8.88 -15.03 -0.24
CA ASN A 178 -8.92 -16.17 0.68
C ASN A 178 -7.65 -17.03 0.51
N GLU A 179 -6.51 -16.43 0.86
CA GLU A 179 -5.20 -17.06 0.75
C GLU A 179 -5.16 -18.42 1.46
N ILE A 180 -4.70 -19.46 0.78
CA ILE A 180 -4.54 -20.80 1.36
C ILE A 180 -3.49 -20.75 2.47
N THR A 181 -2.36 -20.06 2.23
CA THR A 181 -1.23 -19.96 3.15
C THR A 181 -0.78 -18.51 3.31
N PRO A 182 -1.48 -17.69 4.12
CA PRO A 182 -0.98 -16.37 4.48
C PRO A 182 0.35 -16.49 5.21
N ARG A 183 1.31 -15.61 4.90
CA ARG A 183 2.67 -15.67 5.48
C ARG A 183 3.40 -14.33 5.38
N ASN A 184 4.54 -14.27 6.06
CA ASN A 184 5.46 -13.14 5.97
C ASN A 184 4.85 -11.82 6.45
N PHE A 185 4.22 -11.85 7.65
CA PHE A 185 3.63 -10.66 8.27
C PHE A 185 2.59 -10.01 7.33
N ILE A 186 2.62 -8.68 7.15
CA ILE A 186 1.69 -7.95 6.26
C ILE A 186 2.01 -8.06 4.77
N PHE A 187 2.94 -8.94 4.36
CA PHE A 187 3.28 -9.14 2.95
C PHE A 187 2.20 -9.93 2.19
N ARG A 188 1.68 -11.05 2.77
CA ARG A 188 0.62 -11.86 2.18
C ARG A 188 -0.49 -12.11 3.18
N VAL A 189 -1.58 -11.37 3.03
CA VAL A 189 -2.71 -11.28 3.94
C VAL A 189 -4.03 -11.51 3.21
N ARG A 190 -5.10 -11.82 3.95
CA ARG A 190 -6.44 -12.08 3.39
C ARG A 190 -7.26 -10.83 3.16
N GLU A 191 -7.00 -9.79 3.94
CA GLU A 191 -7.61 -8.48 3.82
C GLU A 191 -6.51 -7.43 3.72
N PHE A 192 -6.54 -6.61 2.66
CA PHE A 192 -5.52 -5.59 2.38
C PHE A 192 -6.14 -4.39 1.68
N GLU A 193 -5.35 -3.35 1.47
CA GLU A 193 -5.73 -2.22 0.60
C GLU A 193 -4.84 -2.19 -0.63
N GLN A 194 -5.44 -1.87 -1.77
CA GLN A 194 -4.73 -1.59 -3.03
C GLN A 194 -4.76 -0.09 -3.33
N MET A 195 -3.67 0.38 -3.94
CA MET A 195 -3.55 1.65 -4.65
C MET A 195 -3.45 1.30 -6.13
N GLU A 196 -4.48 1.59 -6.91
CA GLU A 196 -4.63 1.08 -8.27
C GLU A 196 -5.00 2.21 -9.23
N ILE A 197 -4.42 2.17 -10.41
CA ILE A 197 -4.65 3.11 -11.50
C ILE A 197 -5.00 2.30 -12.74
N GLU A 198 -6.06 2.71 -13.43
CA GLU A 198 -6.36 2.26 -14.78
C GLU A 198 -6.16 3.45 -15.72
N TYR A 199 -5.07 3.42 -16.47
CA TYR A 199 -4.69 4.50 -17.36
C TYR A 199 -5.07 4.16 -18.80
N PHE A 200 -6.04 4.89 -19.34
CA PHE A 200 -6.65 4.64 -20.64
C PHE A 200 -5.89 5.37 -21.74
N VAL A 201 -5.45 4.62 -22.76
CA VAL A 201 -4.66 5.12 -23.89
C VAL A 201 -5.25 4.69 -25.21
N ARG A 202 -4.85 5.32 -26.31
CA ARG A 202 -5.21 4.84 -27.65
C ARG A 202 -4.50 3.53 -27.97
N PRO A 203 -5.17 2.59 -28.65
CA PRO A 203 -4.50 1.40 -29.21
C PRO A 203 -3.26 1.82 -30.02
N GLY A 204 -2.13 1.17 -29.74
CA GLY A 204 -0.83 1.48 -30.35
C GLY A 204 0.05 2.48 -29.58
N GLU A 205 -0.48 3.17 -28.56
CA GLU A 205 0.30 4.01 -27.65
C GLU A 205 0.71 3.25 -26.37
N ASP A 206 0.16 2.08 -26.15
CA ASP A 206 0.23 1.28 -24.93
C ASP A 206 1.66 0.95 -24.48
N GLU A 207 2.54 0.56 -25.38
CA GLU A 207 3.92 0.22 -25.03
C GLU A 207 4.74 1.41 -24.55
N ALA A 208 4.50 2.60 -25.11
CA ALA A 208 5.16 3.82 -24.69
C ALA A 208 4.68 4.25 -23.29
N TRP A 209 3.37 4.17 -23.06
CA TRP A 209 2.79 4.48 -21.75
C TRP A 209 3.13 3.45 -20.68
N HIS A 210 3.24 2.16 -21.02
CA HIS A 210 3.69 1.13 -20.11
C HIS A 210 5.11 1.41 -19.59
N ARG A 211 6.07 1.70 -20.49
CA ARG A 211 7.43 2.10 -20.09
C ARG A 211 7.45 3.34 -19.21
N ARG A 212 6.67 4.36 -19.54
CA ARG A 212 6.59 5.59 -18.76
C ARG A 212 6.06 5.33 -17.34
N TRP A 213 5.00 4.52 -17.21
CA TRP A 213 4.46 4.19 -15.90
C TRP A 213 5.45 3.38 -15.05
N ILE A 214 6.23 2.47 -15.63
CA ILE A 214 7.30 1.77 -14.91
C ILE A 214 8.30 2.76 -14.32
N GLU A 215 8.77 3.72 -15.12
CA GLU A 215 9.70 4.76 -14.68
C GLU A 215 9.07 5.66 -13.60
N ASP A 216 7.86 6.18 -13.83
CA ASP A 216 7.14 7.06 -12.91
C ASP A 216 6.93 6.36 -11.54
N ARG A 217 6.53 5.09 -11.54
CA ARG A 217 6.32 4.33 -10.31
C ARG A 217 7.62 4.04 -9.56
N THR A 218 8.67 3.64 -10.28
CA THR A 218 10.00 3.46 -9.70
C THR A 218 10.49 4.73 -9.02
N ASN A 219 10.38 5.87 -9.71
CA ASN A 219 10.79 7.17 -9.18
C ASN A 219 9.97 7.58 -7.95
N TRP A 220 8.67 7.28 -7.92
CA TRP A 220 7.82 7.56 -6.77
C TRP A 220 8.26 6.77 -5.52
N TRP A 221 8.54 5.47 -5.65
CA TRP A 221 9.03 4.65 -4.54
C TRP A 221 10.37 5.15 -3.99
N VAL A 222 11.27 5.58 -4.86
CA VAL A 222 12.59 6.09 -4.44
C VAL A 222 12.49 7.48 -3.82
N ASN A 223 11.89 8.43 -4.54
CA ASN A 223 11.97 9.84 -4.18
C ASN A 223 10.97 10.22 -3.08
N VAL A 224 9.75 9.70 -3.15
CA VAL A 224 8.66 10.03 -2.22
C VAL A 224 8.66 9.07 -1.02
N CYS A 225 8.74 7.76 -1.25
CA CYS A 225 8.71 6.79 -0.17
C CYS A 225 10.06 6.56 0.50
N GLY A 226 11.17 6.92 -0.15
CA GLY A 226 12.52 6.82 0.40
C GLY A 226 13.09 5.40 0.34
N LEU A 227 12.60 4.55 -0.58
CA LEU A 227 13.20 3.26 -0.83
C LEU A 227 14.56 3.45 -1.51
N ARG A 228 15.54 2.63 -1.16
CA ARG A 228 16.85 2.68 -1.81
C ARG A 228 16.75 2.10 -3.21
N ARG A 229 17.31 2.81 -4.19
CA ARG A 229 17.24 2.39 -5.62
C ARG A 229 17.87 1.02 -5.86
N GLU A 230 18.92 0.68 -5.13
CA GLU A 230 19.63 -0.61 -5.21
C GLU A 230 18.83 -1.80 -4.67
N ASP A 231 17.76 -1.56 -3.91
CA ASP A 231 16.87 -2.61 -3.43
C ASP A 231 15.66 -2.85 -4.35
N LEU A 232 15.52 -2.04 -5.41
CA LEU A 232 14.48 -2.17 -6.42
C LEU A 232 15.06 -2.75 -7.71
N CYS A 233 14.36 -3.70 -8.31
CA CYS A 233 14.63 -4.21 -9.64
C CYS A 233 13.33 -4.50 -10.40
N GLU A 234 13.41 -4.50 -11.72
CA GLU A 234 12.33 -4.85 -12.61
C GLU A 234 12.37 -6.36 -12.91
N TYR A 235 11.21 -7.01 -12.84
CA TYR A 235 11.01 -8.37 -13.31
C TYR A 235 9.98 -8.36 -14.44
N HIS A 236 10.44 -8.64 -15.65
CA HIS A 236 9.58 -8.76 -16.81
C HIS A 236 8.95 -10.14 -16.79
N VAL A 237 7.63 -10.21 -16.59
CA VAL A 237 6.89 -11.48 -16.50
C VAL A 237 6.97 -12.21 -17.84
N PRO A 238 7.44 -13.48 -17.86
CA PRO A 238 7.50 -14.27 -19.08
C PRO A 238 6.13 -14.45 -19.71
N ALA A 239 6.06 -14.54 -21.03
CA ALA A 239 4.79 -14.67 -21.76
C ALA A 239 3.93 -15.87 -21.34
N ALA A 240 4.55 -16.95 -20.85
CA ALA A 240 3.86 -18.13 -20.34
C ALA A 240 3.18 -17.92 -18.99
N ASP A 241 3.62 -16.93 -18.23
CA ASP A 241 3.17 -16.65 -16.86
C ASP A 241 2.27 -15.41 -16.78
N LEU A 242 2.03 -14.74 -17.92
CA LEU A 242 1.15 -13.58 -17.98
C LEU A 242 -0.28 -13.94 -17.60
N ALA A 243 -0.93 -13.06 -16.85
CA ALA A 243 -2.36 -13.15 -16.62
C ALA A 243 -3.14 -13.11 -17.96
N HIS A 244 -4.28 -13.77 -18.00
CA HIS A 244 -5.10 -13.94 -19.21
C HIS A 244 -5.50 -12.63 -19.90
N TYR A 245 -5.51 -11.53 -19.17
CA TYR A 245 -5.83 -10.19 -19.65
C TYR A 245 -4.61 -9.37 -20.08
N SER A 246 -3.40 -9.81 -19.79
CA SER A 246 -2.20 -9.00 -19.97
C SER A 246 -1.44 -9.34 -21.25
N LYS A 247 -1.06 -8.31 -21.99
CA LYS A 247 -0.10 -8.36 -23.11
C LYS A 247 1.34 -8.35 -22.61
N ALA A 248 1.62 -7.62 -21.53
CA ALA A 248 2.92 -7.50 -20.89
C ALA A 248 2.74 -7.04 -19.45
N THR A 249 3.54 -7.57 -18.53
CA THR A 249 3.58 -7.15 -17.13
C THR A 249 5.03 -6.98 -16.71
N VAL A 250 5.31 -5.91 -15.97
CA VAL A 250 6.58 -5.70 -15.28
C VAL A 250 6.28 -5.52 -13.80
N ASP A 251 6.88 -6.38 -12.97
CA ASP A 251 6.80 -6.25 -11.53
C ASP A 251 8.01 -5.46 -11.02
N LEU A 252 7.75 -4.39 -10.26
CA LEU A 252 8.76 -3.75 -9.45
C LEU A 252 8.98 -4.61 -8.20
N MET A 253 10.12 -5.28 -8.17
CA MET A 253 10.53 -6.13 -7.07
C MET A 253 11.31 -5.32 -6.04
N TYR A 254 11.10 -5.63 -4.75
CA TYR A 254 11.85 -5.04 -3.65
C TYR A 254 12.57 -6.12 -2.84
N ARG A 255 13.77 -5.80 -2.37
CA ARG A 255 14.58 -6.69 -1.52
C ARG A 255 14.14 -6.58 -0.05
N TYR A 256 13.13 -7.40 0.30
CA TYR A 256 12.72 -7.59 1.69
C TYR A 256 13.70 -8.53 2.44
N PRO A 257 13.67 -8.56 3.78
CA PRO A 257 14.41 -9.59 4.54
C PRO A 257 14.02 -11.04 4.23
N ILE A 258 12.87 -11.25 3.59
CA ILE A 258 12.37 -12.57 3.13
C ILE A 258 12.85 -12.95 1.73
N GLY A 259 13.55 -12.08 1.05
CA GLY A 259 13.96 -12.24 -0.34
C GLY A 259 13.51 -11.10 -1.24
N VAL A 260 13.77 -11.26 -2.54
CA VAL A 260 13.32 -10.31 -3.56
C VAL A 260 11.90 -10.70 -3.95
N GLU A 261 10.95 -9.85 -3.65
CA GLU A 261 9.51 -10.11 -3.82
C GLU A 261 8.83 -8.90 -4.46
N GLU A 262 7.68 -9.12 -5.09
CA GLU A 262 6.87 -8.12 -5.76
C GLU A 262 6.39 -7.01 -4.79
N LEU A 263 6.61 -5.76 -5.17
CA LEU A 263 6.10 -4.56 -4.50
C LEU A 263 4.92 -3.93 -5.25
N GLU A 264 5.04 -3.79 -6.57
CA GLU A 264 4.03 -3.20 -7.44
C GLU A 264 4.07 -3.86 -8.81
N GLY A 265 2.93 -4.26 -9.35
CA GLY A 265 2.79 -4.72 -10.72
C GLY A 265 2.38 -3.60 -11.67
N ILE A 266 2.94 -3.56 -12.87
CA ILE A 266 2.52 -2.67 -13.93
C ILE A 266 2.17 -3.50 -15.16
N ALA A 267 0.86 -3.62 -15.47
CA ALA A 267 0.35 -4.45 -16.54
C ALA A 267 -0.14 -3.63 -17.74
N ASN A 268 0.08 -4.13 -18.93
CA ASN A 268 -0.59 -3.70 -20.16
C ASN A 268 -1.75 -4.65 -20.41
N ARG A 269 -2.97 -4.24 -20.08
CA ARG A 269 -4.20 -5.06 -20.13
C ARG A 269 -4.91 -4.99 -21.48
N THR A 270 -4.39 -4.22 -22.43
CA THR A 270 -5.03 -3.96 -23.72
C THR A 270 -6.48 -3.46 -23.57
N ASP A 271 -7.39 -3.90 -24.42
CA ASP A 271 -8.83 -3.61 -24.37
C ASP A 271 -9.64 -4.72 -23.67
N PHE A 272 -8.98 -5.64 -22.95
CA PHE A 272 -9.62 -6.83 -22.38
C PHE A 272 -10.79 -6.47 -21.44
N ASP A 273 -10.55 -5.65 -20.44
CA ASP A 273 -11.55 -5.39 -19.39
C ASP A 273 -12.73 -4.58 -19.90
N LEU A 274 -12.47 -3.47 -20.61
CA LEU A 274 -13.55 -2.70 -21.22
C LEU A 274 -14.30 -3.52 -22.26
N GLY A 275 -13.58 -4.35 -23.02
CA GLY A 275 -14.16 -5.31 -23.99
C GLY A 275 -15.03 -6.38 -23.33
N SER A 276 -14.66 -6.85 -22.15
CA SER A 276 -15.42 -7.87 -21.39
C SER A 276 -16.73 -7.31 -20.82
N HIS A 277 -16.74 -6.04 -20.42
CA HIS A 277 -17.90 -5.40 -19.78
C HIS A 277 -18.79 -4.59 -20.71
N THR A 278 -18.49 -4.51 -22.01
CA THR A 278 -19.25 -3.72 -22.99
C THR A 278 -20.37 -4.50 -23.65
N LYS A 279 -21.49 -3.82 -23.98
CA LYS A 279 -22.44 -4.35 -24.94
C LYS A 279 -21.97 -4.17 -26.39
N ASP A 280 -22.61 -4.84 -27.33
CA ASP A 280 -22.30 -4.73 -28.76
C ASP A 280 -20.84 -5.05 -29.11
N GLN A 281 -20.24 -6.05 -28.44
CA GLN A 281 -18.85 -6.45 -28.63
C GLN A 281 -18.48 -6.72 -30.09
N ASP A 282 -19.44 -7.29 -30.87
CA ASP A 282 -19.32 -7.59 -32.29
C ASP A 282 -19.18 -6.34 -33.19
N LYS A 283 -19.59 -5.17 -32.69
CA LYS A 283 -19.48 -3.88 -33.40
C LYS A 283 -18.23 -3.09 -33.03
N LEU A 284 -17.42 -3.63 -32.12
CA LEU A 284 -16.19 -3.03 -31.66
C LEU A 284 -15.00 -3.84 -32.13
N ASN A 285 -13.96 -3.16 -32.60
CA ASN A 285 -12.73 -3.81 -33.06
C ASN A 285 -11.87 -4.19 -31.85
N LEU A 286 -12.30 -5.19 -31.07
CA LEU A 286 -11.55 -5.68 -29.92
C LEU A 286 -10.32 -6.47 -30.38
N THR A 287 -9.19 -6.23 -29.73
CA THR A 287 -7.96 -6.99 -29.94
C THR A 287 -7.92 -8.20 -29.02
N ALA A 288 -8.35 -8.03 -27.77
CA ALA A 288 -8.42 -9.10 -26.80
C ALA A 288 -9.55 -10.09 -27.11
N ARG A 289 -9.33 -11.36 -26.76
CA ARG A 289 -10.40 -12.36 -26.77
C ARG A 289 -11.19 -12.27 -25.48
N VAL A 290 -12.47 -11.94 -25.59
CA VAL A 290 -13.37 -11.77 -24.47
C VAL A 290 -14.55 -12.74 -24.56
N GLN A 291 -15.12 -13.09 -23.42
CA GLN A 291 -16.36 -13.85 -23.35
C GLN A 291 -17.54 -13.02 -23.90
N ALA A 292 -18.43 -13.61 -24.66
CA ALA A 292 -19.64 -12.95 -25.15
C ALA A 292 -20.51 -12.48 -23.99
N ASN A 293 -20.78 -11.18 -23.91
CA ASN A 293 -21.52 -10.55 -22.80
C ASN A 293 -22.87 -10.02 -23.27
N SER A 294 -23.91 -10.82 -23.09
CA SER A 294 -25.30 -10.43 -23.38
C SER A 294 -25.97 -9.65 -22.26
N ASN A 295 -25.33 -9.49 -21.10
CA ASN A 295 -25.87 -8.85 -19.91
C ASN A 295 -25.45 -7.39 -19.78
N ALA A 296 -24.43 -6.94 -20.50
CA ALA A 296 -23.99 -5.55 -20.47
C ALA A 296 -25.04 -4.62 -21.09
N THR A 297 -25.38 -3.56 -20.38
CA THR A 297 -26.37 -2.57 -20.79
C THR A 297 -25.76 -1.34 -21.45
N GLU A 298 -24.48 -1.12 -21.23
CA GLU A 298 -23.76 0.06 -21.73
C GLU A 298 -22.61 -0.32 -22.66
N ARG A 299 -22.27 0.62 -23.56
CA ARG A 299 -21.11 0.49 -24.44
C ARG A 299 -19.92 1.22 -23.81
N LEU A 300 -18.89 0.49 -23.45
CA LEU A 300 -17.66 1.02 -22.88
C LEU A 300 -16.65 1.36 -24.00
N SER A 301 -16.94 2.44 -24.72
CA SER A 301 -16.07 2.95 -25.79
C SER A 301 -15.88 4.45 -25.67
N TYR A 302 -14.79 4.93 -26.22
CA TYR A 302 -14.44 6.36 -26.34
C TYR A 302 -14.65 6.81 -27.77
N PHE A 303 -15.29 7.98 -27.97
CA PHE A 303 -15.35 8.60 -29.29
C PHE A 303 -14.06 9.41 -29.53
N ASP A 304 -13.21 8.89 -30.38
CA ASP A 304 -11.96 9.54 -30.72
C ASP A 304 -12.17 10.59 -31.83
N HIS A 305 -12.12 11.86 -31.46
CA HIS A 305 -12.30 12.98 -32.37
C HIS A 305 -11.19 13.08 -33.43
N LEU A 306 -10.01 12.49 -33.20
CA LEU A 306 -8.90 12.51 -34.17
C LEU A 306 -9.18 11.58 -35.35
N THR A 307 -9.79 10.42 -35.09
CA THR A 307 -10.10 9.41 -36.11
C THR A 307 -11.57 9.40 -36.52
N ASN A 308 -12.42 10.16 -35.80
CA ASN A 308 -13.89 10.20 -35.93
C ASN A 308 -14.52 8.82 -35.80
N LYS A 309 -14.03 7.99 -34.86
CA LYS A 309 -14.48 6.62 -34.60
C LYS A 309 -14.66 6.34 -33.13
N HIS A 310 -15.52 5.37 -32.81
CA HIS A 310 -15.53 4.76 -31.49
C HIS A 310 -14.42 3.74 -31.40
N ILE A 311 -13.59 3.85 -30.34
CA ILE A 311 -12.53 2.91 -30.01
C ILE A 311 -12.73 2.41 -28.58
N VAL A 312 -12.26 1.20 -28.26
CA VAL A 312 -12.09 0.72 -26.91
C VAL A 312 -10.65 1.04 -26.50
N PRO A 313 -10.43 1.90 -25.50
CA PRO A 313 -9.08 2.24 -25.07
C PRO A 313 -8.31 1.02 -24.56
N TYR A 314 -6.99 1.05 -24.75
CA TYR A 314 -6.09 0.14 -24.04
C TYR A 314 -5.81 0.65 -22.65
N VAL A 315 -5.48 -0.25 -21.74
CA VAL A 315 -5.32 0.05 -20.32
C VAL A 315 -3.90 -0.29 -19.86
N ILE A 316 -3.28 0.64 -19.15
CA ILE A 316 -2.07 0.42 -18.36
C ILE A 316 -2.44 0.50 -16.89
N GLU A 317 -2.12 -0.56 -16.14
CA GLU A 317 -2.49 -0.76 -14.75
C GLU A 317 -1.26 -0.78 -13.84
N PRO A 318 -0.87 0.31 -13.19
CA PRO A 318 -0.04 0.27 -11.99
C PRO A 318 -0.87 -0.12 -10.78
N SER A 319 -0.50 -1.20 -10.09
CA SER A 319 -1.21 -1.73 -8.93
C SER A 319 -0.25 -2.09 -7.80
N ALA A 320 -0.39 -1.44 -6.65
CA ALA A 320 0.43 -1.68 -5.46
C ALA A 320 -0.43 -1.98 -4.22
N GLY A 321 -0.01 -2.98 -3.44
CA GLY A 321 -0.59 -3.22 -2.12
C GLY A 321 -0.09 -2.20 -1.10
N VAL A 322 -1.02 -1.48 -0.43
CA VAL A 322 -0.66 -0.52 0.63
C VAL A 322 0.13 -1.21 1.74
N ASP A 323 -0.28 -2.42 2.12
CA ASP A 323 0.33 -3.18 3.21
C ASP A 323 1.77 -3.63 2.86
N ARG A 324 2.01 -4.08 1.61
CA ARG A 324 3.36 -4.35 1.09
C ARG A 324 4.20 -3.06 1.04
N GLY A 325 3.61 -1.95 0.63
CA GLY A 325 4.27 -0.64 0.62
C GLY A 325 4.68 -0.19 2.02
N VAL A 326 3.80 -0.32 3.02
CA VAL A 326 4.14 -0.03 4.42
C VAL A 326 5.29 -0.91 4.90
N LEU A 327 5.27 -2.21 4.57
CA LEU A 327 6.36 -3.13 4.91
C LEU A 327 7.67 -2.72 4.26
N ALA A 328 7.67 -2.39 2.97
CA ALA A 328 8.86 -1.94 2.24
C ALA A 328 9.45 -0.65 2.85
N VAL A 329 8.58 0.32 3.17
CA VAL A 329 8.97 1.57 3.83
C VAL A 329 9.60 1.30 5.21
N LEU A 330 9.01 0.42 6.03
CA LEU A 330 9.57 0.05 7.32
C LEU A 330 10.92 -0.65 7.17
N CYS A 331 11.05 -1.60 6.22
CA CYS A 331 12.30 -2.30 5.95
C CYS A 331 13.41 -1.35 5.46
N SER A 332 13.08 -0.45 4.54
CA SER A 332 14.04 0.53 4.01
C SER A 332 14.48 1.55 5.04
N ALA A 333 13.55 1.97 5.91
CA ALA A 333 13.82 2.98 6.93
C ALA A 333 14.54 2.43 8.17
N TYR A 334 14.48 1.13 8.42
CA TYR A 334 15.08 0.51 9.59
C TYR A 334 16.60 0.57 9.53
N ASP A 335 17.22 1.07 10.61
CA ASP A 335 18.67 1.10 10.75
C ASP A 335 19.08 0.84 12.21
N GLU A 336 20.17 0.09 12.39
CA GLU A 336 20.87 -0.11 13.68
C GLU A 336 22.25 0.49 13.60
N GLU A 337 22.45 1.57 14.36
CA GLU A 337 23.72 2.27 14.47
C GLU A 337 24.49 1.84 15.73
N GLN A 338 25.76 1.53 15.55
CA GLN A 338 26.68 1.43 16.67
C GLN A 338 27.12 2.82 17.11
N LEU A 339 26.95 3.12 18.38
CA LEU A 339 27.37 4.37 18.98
C LEU A 339 28.67 4.19 19.75
N ASP A 340 29.27 5.33 20.13
CA ASP A 340 30.41 5.34 21.05
C ASP A 340 30.04 4.60 22.34
N LYS A 341 31.00 3.86 22.88
CA LYS A 341 30.88 3.01 24.08
C LYS A 341 30.09 1.70 23.94
N GLY A 342 29.82 1.25 22.72
CA GLY A 342 29.16 -0.04 22.49
C GLY A 342 27.66 -0.05 22.61
N ASP A 343 27.01 1.11 22.76
CA ASP A 343 25.57 1.24 22.72
C ASP A 343 25.05 1.08 21.27
N THR A 344 23.87 0.49 21.12
CA THR A 344 23.18 0.39 19.82
C THR A 344 21.97 1.31 19.79
N ARG A 345 21.79 2.03 18.69
CA ARG A 345 20.64 2.86 18.41
C ARG A 345 19.83 2.26 17.28
N THR A 346 18.57 1.90 17.54
CA THR A 346 17.60 1.57 16.51
C THR A 346 16.90 2.85 16.04
N VAL A 347 16.85 3.07 14.74
CA VAL A 347 16.21 4.26 14.16
C VAL A 347 15.41 3.87 12.92
N LEU A 348 14.23 4.46 12.76
CA LEU A 348 13.46 4.45 11.51
C LEU A 348 13.70 5.76 10.76
N ARG A 349 14.48 5.69 9.66
CA ARG A 349 14.79 6.84 8.79
C ARG A 349 13.67 7.11 7.78
N LEU A 350 12.45 7.25 8.29
CA LEU A 350 11.28 7.57 7.46
C LEU A 350 11.44 8.94 6.83
N LYS A 351 11.03 9.07 5.56
CA LYS A 351 10.83 10.40 4.94
C LYS A 351 9.90 11.22 5.83
N PRO A 352 10.16 12.52 6.05
CA PRO A 352 9.33 13.37 6.92
C PRO A 352 7.83 13.31 6.54
N ALA A 353 7.51 13.28 5.24
CA ALA A 353 6.13 13.17 4.77
C ALA A 353 5.44 11.88 5.25
N LEU A 354 6.16 10.77 5.40
CA LEU A 354 5.61 9.48 5.82
C LEU A 354 5.62 9.28 7.35
N ALA A 355 6.48 9.99 8.10
CA ALA A 355 6.62 9.82 9.54
C ALA A 355 5.27 9.95 10.27
N PRO A 356 4.90 9.00 11.16
CA PRO A 356 3.63 9.03 11.91
C PRO A 356 3.52 10.25 12.83
N ILE A 357 4.64 10.62 13.43
CA ILE A 357 4.79 11.81 14.29
C ILE A 357 5.83 12.69 13.62
N LYS A 358 5.50 13.96 13.40
CA LYS A 358 6.41 14.91 12.75
C LYS A 358 7.36 15.54 13.76
N VAL A 359 6.85 15.84 14.95
CA VAL A 359 7.59 16.56 15.99
C VAL A 359 7.23 16.02 17.38
N ALA A 360 8.24 15.76 18.21
CA ALA A 360 8.05 15.44 19.62
C ALA A 360 8.53 16.60 20.50
N ILE A 361 7.68 17.08 21.42
CA ILE A 361 7.99 18.12 22.36
C ILE A 361 8.31 17.49 23.71
N LEU A 362 9.52 17.70 24.19
CA LEU A 362 10.13 17.02 25.31
C LEU A 362 10.60 18.04 26.38
N PRO A 363 10.04 18.06 27.60
CA PRO A 363 10.58 18.88 28.68
C PRO A 363 11.87 18.26 29.24
N LEU A 364 12.95 19.02 29.35
CA LEU A 364 14.20 18.55 29.94
C LEU A 364 14.00 18.09 31.41
N LYS A 365 13.12 18.75 32.12
CA LYS A 365 12.77 18.46 33.54
C LYS A 365 11.27 18.34 33.70
N LYS A 366 10.76 17.12 33.84
CA LYS A 366 9.33 16.82 33.99
C LYS A 366 8.71 17.36 35.29
N ASN A 367 9.52 17.65 36.31
CA ASN A 367 9.09 18.15 37.61
C ASN A 367 9.28 19.68 37.77
N HIS A 368 9.48 20.41 36.66
CA HIS A 368 9.62 21.85 36.65
C HIS A 368 8.43 22.48 35.93
N ASP A 369 7.49 23.07 36.71
CA ASP A 369 6.20 23.51 36.21
C ASP A 369 6.27 24.48 35.02
N LEU A 370 7.21 25.43 35.02
CA LEU A 370 7.35 26.41 33.95
C LEU A 370 7.86 25.76 32.65
N ILE A 371 8.83 24.82 32.73
CA ILE A 371 9.32 24.08 31.57
C ILE A 371 8.18 23.23 30.97
N VAL A 372 7.43 22.54 31.84
CA VAL A 372 6.29 21.72 31.43
C VAL A 372 5.19 22.57 30.79
N ALA A 373 4.86 23.70 31.41
CA ALA A 373 3.83 24.61 30.88
C ALA A 373 4.20 25.17 29.50
N GLN A 374 5.45 25.59 29.31
CA GLN A 374 5.95 26.07 28.02
C GLN A 374 5.96 24.97 26.98
N ALA A 375 6.45 23.77 27.30
CA ALA A 375 6.44 22.62 26.39
C ALA A 375 5.02 22.25 25.94
N ARG A 376 4.05 22.25 26.87
CA ARG A 376 2.64 22.02 26.55
C ARG A 376 2.02 23.16 25.73
N GLY A 377 2.47 24.41 25.94
CA GLY A 377 2.10 25.55 25.11
C GLY A 377 2.53 25.34 23.66
N ILE A 378 3.83 25.12 23.44
CA ILE A 378 4.38 24.82 22.08
C ILE A 378 3.64 23.68 21.42
N LYS A 379 3.37 22.59 22.15
CA LYS A 379 2.62 21.46 21.61
C LYS A 379 1.22 21.87 21.14
N ARG A 380 0.50 22.67 21.94
CA ARG A 380 -0.85 23.16 21.54
C ARG A 380 -0.79 24.06 20.33
N ASP A 381 0.20 24.95 20.25
CA ASP A 381 0.36 25.88 19.13
C ASP A 381 0.65 25.14 17.82
N LEU A 382 1.55 24.15 17.83
CA LEU A 382 1.82 23.30 16.68
C LEU A 382 0.59 22.45 16.29
N GLN A 383 -0.15 21.95 17.28
CA GLN A 383 -1.36 21.16 17.03
C GLN A 383 -2.50 21.99 16.42
N ALA A 384 -2.64 23.24 16.83
CA ALA A 384 -3.70 24.14 16.35
C ALA A 384 -3.57 24.47 14.86
N THR A 385 -2.40 24.29 14.27
CA THR A 385 -2.18 24.53 12.85
C THR A 385 -2.79 23.44 11.96
N GLY A 386 -2.95 22.21 12.49
CA GLY A 386 -3.48 21.05 11.75
C GLY A 386 -2.57 20.50 10.66
N ASP A 387 -1.39 21.06 10.44
CA ASP A 387 -0.50 20.71 9.35
C ASP A 387 0.61 19.71 9.73
N MET A 388 0.84 19.49 11.03
CA MET A 388 1.82 18.52 11.51
C MET A 388 1.37 17.84 12.80
N ARG A 389 1.41 16.52 12.81
CA ARG A 389 1.13 15.74 14.03
C ARG A 389 2.30 15.88 14.99
N SER A 390 2.03 16.44 16.17
CA SER A 390 3.00 16.59 17.26
C SER A 390 2.58 15.81 18.51
N VAL A 391 3.56 15.36 19.29
CA VAL A 391 3.34 14.68 20.58
C VAL A 391 4.10 15.39 21.68
N TYR A 392 3.62 15.24 22.91
CA TYR A 392 4.32 15.63 24.14
C TYR A 392 4.66 14.37 24.94
N ASP A 393 5.92 14.23 25.38
CA ASP A 393 6.34 13.08 26.18
C ASP A 393 7.29 13.54 27.32
N ASP A 394 6.93 13.22 28.56
CA ASP A 394 7.70 13.50 29.78
C ASP A 394 7.92 12.23 30.62
N THR A 395 7.66 11.06 30.10
CA THR A 395 7.58 9.81 30.84
C THR A 395 8.94 9.21 31.21
N ALA A 396 10.05 9.74 30.67
CA ALA A 396 11.40 9.26 30.91
C ALA A 396 12.43 10.41 30.93
N ALA A 397 13.71 10.10 31.19
CA ALA A 397 14.81 11.03 31.00
C ALA A 397 14.99 11.33 29.50
N ILE A 398 15.47 12.55 29.18
CA ILE A 398 15.55 13.07 27.80
C ILE A 398 16.25 12.13 26.81
N GLY A 399 17.36 11.50 27.21
CA GLY A 399 18.05 10.53 26.33
C GLY A 399 17.20 9.33 25.96
N LYS A 400 16.36 8.80 26.89
CA LYS A 400 15.43 7.71 26.61
C LYS A 400 14.27 8.18 25.72
N LEU A 401 13.82 9.44 25.89
CA LEU A 401 12.79 10.04 25.05
C LEU A 401 13.28 10.19 23.59
N TYR A 402 14.51 10.67 23.38
CA TYR A 402 15.11 10.73 22.04
C TYR A 402 15.17 9.35 21.39
N ARG A 403 15.68 8.31 22.11
CA ARG A 403 15.72 6.94 21.59
C ARG A 403 14.35 6.41 21.17
N ARG A 404 13.33 6.70 21.97
CA ARG A 404 11.95 6.33 21.66
C ARG A 404 11.48 6.98 20.36
N GLN A 405 11.78 8.28 20.18
CA GLN A 405 11.40 9.01 18.98
C GLN A 405 12.21 8.56 17.75
N ASP A 406 13.48 8.22 17.93
CA ASP A 406 14.30 7.62 16.88
C ASP A 406 13.68 6.29 16.37
N GLU A 407 13.25 5.40 17.29
CA GLU A 407 12.63 4.10 16.94
C GLU A 407 11.25 4.23 16.26
N VAL A 408 10.51 5.30 16.47
CA VAL A 408 9.22 5.52 15.80
C VAL A 408 9.33 6.39 14.56
N GLY A 409 10.53 6.86 14.26
CA GLY A 409 10.83 7.60 13.05
C GLY A 409 10.44 9.08 13.07
N THR A 410 10.32 9.69 14.26
CA THR A 410 10.02 11.13 14.41
C THR A 410 11.19 11.98 13.90
N PRO A 411 11.03 12.83 12.87
CA PRO A 411 12.14 13.59 12.30
C PRO A 411 12.78 14.59 13.27
N PHE A 412 11.95 15.29 14.08
CA PHE A 412 12.43 16.34 14.96
C PHE A 412 11.95 16.18 16.39
N CYS A 413 12.87 16.40 17.34
CA CYS A 413 12.55 16.51 18.75
C CYS A 413 12.84 17.94 19.23
N VAL A 414 11.85 18.59 19.82
CA VAL A 414 11.94 19.93 20.39
C VAL A 414 12.08 19.80 21.91
N THR A 415 13.21 20.22 22.45
CA THR A 415 13.46 20.17 23.90
C THR A 415 13.33 21.56 24.50
N VAL A 416 12.51 21.68 25.55
CA VAL A 416 12.33 22.84 26.38
C VAL A 416 13.17 22.67 27.65
N ASP A 417 14.08 23.60 27.91
CA ASP A 417 15.04 23.57 28.99
C ASP A 417 15.01 24.88 29.83
N PHE A 418 15.95 25.05 30.73
CA PHE A 418 16.04 26.26 31.59
C PHE A 418 16.31 27.51 30.75
N GLN A 419 17.20 27.44 29.79
CA GLN A 419 17.51 28.52 28.87
C GLN A 419 16.28 28.97 28.09
N SER A 420 15.38 28.02 27.75
CA SER A 420 14.13 28.35 27.06
C SER A 420 13.23 29.32 27.83
N LEU A 421 13.30 29.32 29.17
CA LEU A 421 12.57 30.24 30.01
C LEU A 421 13.15 31.67 30.01
N GLU A 422 14.46 31.78 29.75
CA GLU A 422 15.20 33.05 29.78
C GLU A 422 15.15 33.77 28.42
N ASP A 423 15.42 33.04 27.32
CA ASP A 423 15.64 33.62 26.00
C ASP A 423 14.56 33.26 24.95
N GLN A 424 13.51 32.56 25.36
CA GLN A 424 12.42 32.13 24.48
C GLN A 424 12.89 31.33 23.26
N THR A 425 13.96 30.52 23.42
CA THR A 425 14.45 29.59 22.42
C THR A 425 14.26 28.13 22.86
N VAL A 426 14.26 27.18 21.93
CA VAL A 426 14.20 25.74 22.20
C VAL A 426 15.30 25.02 21.44
N THR A 427 15.71 23.85 21.93
CA THR A 427 16.61 22.98 21.18
C THR A 427 15.81 22.11 20.25
N VAL A 428 16.10 22.17 18.95
CA VAL A 428 15.56 21.25 17.93
C VAL A 428 16.65 20.23 17.59
N ARG A 429 16.35 18.94 17.82
CA ARG A 429 17.24 17.82 17.47
C ARG A 429 16.74 17.14 16.21
N ASP A 430 17.61 17.02 15.23
CA ASP A 430 17.39 16.21 14.02
C ASP A 430 17.63 14.74 14.34
N ARG A 431 16.70 13.85 13.88
CA ARG A 431 16.76 12.40 14.08
C ARG A 431 17.98 11.78 13.40
N ASP A 432 18.25 12.16 12.16
CA ASP A 432 19.21 11.46 11.30
C ASP A 432 20.66 11.81 11.65
N THR A 433 20.91 13.09 11.88
CA THR A 433 22.25 13.60 12.22
C THR A 433 22.54 13.65 13.71
N MET A 434 21.50 13.61 14.56
CA MET A 434 21.53 13.89 16.00
C MET A 434 22.00 15.30 16.36
N GLN A 435 22.21 16.16 15.37
CA GLN A 435 22.58 17.56 15.60
C GLN A 435 21.46 18.33 16.29
N GLN A 436 21.84 19.31 17.06
CA GLN A 436 20.94 20.14 17.84
C GLN A 436 21.20 21.62 17.55
N GLU A 437 20.12 22.33 17.27
CA GLU A 437 20.14 23.78 17.01
C GLU A 437 19.21 24.52 17.97
N ARG A 438 19.55 25.75 18.30
CA ARG A 438 18.66 26.65 19.06
C ARG A 438 17.78 27.43 18.10
N VAL A 439 16.46 27.37 18.29
CA VAL A 439 15.46 28.03 17.46
C VAL A 439 14.55 28.86 18.33
N ALA A 440 14.28 30.12 17.97
CA ALA A 440 13.33 30.95 18.67
C ALA A 440 11.92 30.39 18.60
N ILE A 441 11.19 30.38 19.70
CA ILE A 441 9.83 29.81 19.76
C ILE A 441 8.89 30.44 18.73
N PRO A 442 8.90 31.76 18.50
CA PRO A 442 8.06 32.35 17.44
C PRO A 442 8.34 31.82 16.02
N ASP A 443 9.60 31.46 15.73
CA ASP A 443 10.04 30.98 14.40
C ASP A 443 9.94 29.47 14.26
N LEU A 444 9.72 28.75 15.35
CA LEU A 444 9.78 27.28 15.41
C LEU A 444 8.86 26.59 14.38
N ARG A 445 7.66 27.11 14.21
CA ARG A 445 6.67 26.53 13.27
C ARG A 445 7.18 26.58 11.84
N ASP A 446 7.64 27.72 11.39
CA ASP A 446 8.09 27.91 10.00
C ASP A 446 9.40 27.15 9.76
N TYR A 447 10.30 27.13 10.74
CA TYR A 447 11.51 26.30 10.74
C TYR A 447 11.20 24.81 10.53
N LEU A 448 10.22 24.27 11.27
CA LEU A 448 9.81 22.87 11.14
C LEU A 448 9.10 22.59 9.81
N ARG A 449 8.22 23.48 9.36
CA ARG A 449 7.53 23.35 8.08
C ARG A 449 8.46 23.23 6.89
N GLU A 450 9.49 24.06 6.86
CA GLU A 450 10.47 24.07 5.79
C GLU A 450 11.22 22.73 5.69
N ARG A 451 11.53 22.11 6.83
CA ARG A 451 12.30 20.87 6.93
C ARG A 451 11.46 19.58 6.87
N LEU A 452 10.15 19.69 6.99
CA LEU A 452 9.21 18.57 6.89
C LEU A 452 8.63 18.41 5.48
N ARG A 453 8.98 19.28 4.55
CA ARG A 453 8.57 19.23 3.12
C ARG A 453 9.19 18.12 2.32
#